data_603869c78f16598f4a47a5e2bf1bfc24
#
_entry.id   603869c78f16598f4a47a5e2bf1bfc24
#
_cell.length_a   1.000
_cell.length_b   1.000
_cell.length_c   1.000
_cell.angle_alpha   90.00
_cell.angle_beta   90.00
_cell.angle_gamma   90.00
#
_symmetry.space_group_name_H-M   'P 1'
#
loop_
_entity.id
_entity.type
_entity.pdbx_description
1 polymer ?
#
loop_
_entity_poly.entity_id
_entity_poly.type
_entity_poly.pdbx_seq_one_letter_code
_entity_poly.pdbx_strand_id
1 'polypeptide(L)'
;GPGSLHVLPVSDDFSEAVSTADITLSGTFLNELVVGKTAGSSVFYIDSDIRTSGSQTYNAPTIVRNGNWELQTTNSNILFEDTLNSDGTPRNLTIDTGSANLTLSAAVGGSSPLNDLIITTNVLTAGDIKVNNNLSVTNSGTSTISGVISNGASTATFIKAGTGLLNLTGLSTYTGSTTISAGTLKIINDNPTSYLAATSGFTGPGNLTIESSGDDFTADIVTGTHVQLA
;
A
#
# COMPACT_ATOMS: atom_id res chain seq x y z
N GLY A 1 27.91 15.22 5.58
CA GLY A 1 26.74 15.02 4.73
C GLY A 1 25.80 13.98 5.32
N PRO A 2 24.55 13.87 4.88
CA PRO A 2 23.63 12.84 5.37
C PRO A 2 24.21 11.46 5.09
N GLY A 3 24.27 10.60 6.11
CA GLY A 3 24.77 9.23 6.01
C GLY A 3 23.67 8.23 5.71
N SER A 4 24.03 7.05 5.21
CA SER A 4 23.13 5.91 5.11
C SER A 4 23.14 5.13 6.43
N LEU A 5 21.98 4.64 6.86
CA LEU A 5 21.84 3.74 7.99
C LEU A 5 21.42 2.35 7.49
N HIS A 6 22.25 1.37 7.77
CA HIS A 6 21.93 -0.02 7.50
C HIS A 6 21.81 -0.76 8.83
N VAL A 7 20.61 -1.22 9.14
CA VAL A 7 20.32 -2.02 10.33
C VAL A 7 20.23 -3.48 9.89
N LEU A 8 21.36 -4.15 9.91
CA LEU A 8 21.51 -5.51 9.38
C LEU A 8 21.89 -6.48 10.50
N PRO A 9 21.32 -7.69 10.54
CA PRO A 9 21.78 -8.72 11.48
C PRO A 9 23.18 -9.22 11.10
N VAL A 10 23.95 -9.63 12.07
CA VAL A 10 25.27 -10.24 11.87
C VAL A 10 25.15 -11.65 11.28
N SER A 11 24.10 -12.37 11.65
CA SER A 11 23.69 -13.65 11.08
C SER A 11 22.58 -13.45 10.02
N ASP A 12 21.87 -14.51 9.66
CA ASP A 12 20.77 -14.41 8.68
C ASP A 12 19.54 -13.70 9.26
N ASP A 13 19.48 -13.50 10.57
CA ASP A 13 18.37 -12.85 11.25
C ASP A 13 18.82 -12.01 12.44
N PHE A 14 17.97 -11.08 12.93
CA PHE A 14 18.19 -10.38 14.18
C PHE A 14 18.01 -11.34 15.36
N SER A 15 18.85 -11.22 16.39
CA SER A 15 18.67 -11.99 17.62
C SER A 15 17.44 -11.54 18.41
N GLU A 16 17.00 -10.30 18.20
CA GLU A 16 15.83 -9.67 18.81
C GLU A 16 15.13 -8.80 17.78
N ALA A 17 13.86 -8.49 17.99
CA ALA A 17 13.12 -7.57 17.15
C ALA A 17 13.69 -6.14 17.29
N VAL A 18 13.88 -5.46 16.19
CA VAL A 18 14.40 -4.08 16.11
C VAL A 18 13.27 -3.11 15.83
N SER A 19 13.31 -1.95 16.45
CA SER A 19 12.32 -0.89 16.25
C SER A 19 12.96 0.46 15.97
N THR A 20 12.18 1.40 15.44
CA THR A 20 12.62 2.79 15.31
C THR A 20 12.86 3.47 16.67
N ALA A 21 12.24 2.97 17.75
CA ALA A 21 12.49 3.44 19.11
C ALA A 21 13.91 3.12 19.60
N ASP A 22 14.53 2.05 19.06
CA ASP A 22 15.90 1.65 19.39
C ASP A 22 16.96 2.45 18.61
N ILE A 23 16.51 3.22 17.60
CA ILE A 23 17.37 3.98 16.71
C ILE A 23 17.09 5.46 16.93
N THR A 24 18.00 6.16 17.63
CA THR A 24 17.91 7.60 17.79
C THR A 24 18.42 8.29 16.51
N LEU A 25 17.49 8.76 15.69
CA LEU A 25 17.77 9.56 14.51
C LEU A 25 17.71 11.03 14.90
N SER A 26 18.85 11.66 15.24
CA SER A 26 18.89 13.08 15.60
C SER A 26 19.38 13.96 14.45
N GLY A 27 18.52 14.85 14.01
CA GLY A 27 18.90 16.15 13.43
C GLY A 27 19.19 16.25 11.94
N THR A 28 19.26 15.18 11.16
CA THR A 28 19.42 15.28 9.70
C THR A 28 18.73 14.10 9.03
N PHE A 29 18.02 14.36 7.93
CA PHE A 29 17.46 13.28 7.11
C PHE A 29 18.55 12.29 6.75
N LEU A 30 18.34 11.00 7.02
CA LEU A 30 19.19 9.95 6.49
C LEU A 30 19.17 10.01 4.97
N ASN A 31 20.30 9.74 4.35
CA ASN A 31 20.35 9.59 2.90
C ASN A 31 19.66 8.28 2.46
N GLU A 32 19.80 7.23 3.26
CA GLU A 32 19.23 5.92 2.97
C GLU A 32 18.99 5.16 4.28
N LEU A 33 17.92 4.38 4.30
CA LEU A 33 17.63 3.41 5.36
C LEU A 33 17.49 2.02 4.75
N VAL A 34 18.24 1.05 5.27
CA VAL A 34 18.06 -0.37 4.95
C VAL A 34 17.90 -1.16 6.24
N VAL A 35 16.82 -1.94 6.36
CA VAL A 35 16.51 -2.74 7.54
C VAL A 35 16.38 -4.21 7.16
N GLY A 36 17.07 -5.06 7.90
CA GLY A 36 16.98 -6.52 7.75
C GLY A 36 17.71 -7.05 6.52
N LYS A 37 17.70 -8.36 6.41
CA LYS A 37 18.16 -9.12 5.23
C LYS A 37 16.97 -9.87 4.64
N THR A 38 17.03 -10.10 3.34
CA THR A 38 16.05 -10.93 2.63
C THR A 38 16.00 -12.33 3.28
N ALA A 39 14.79 -12.84 3.50
CA ALA A 39 14.49 -14.13 4.14
C ALA A 39 14.82 -14.23 5.65
N GLY A 40 15.01 -13.10 6.35
CA GLY A 40 15.03 -13.07 7.81
C GLY A 40 13.62 -13.24 8.41
N SER A 41 13.53 -13.76 9.63
CA SER A 41 12.25 -13.94 10.35
C SER A 41 12.03 -12.93 11.48
N SER A 42 13.04 -12.15 11.82
CA SER A 42 12.93 -11.11 12.84
C SER A 42 12.16 -9.91 12.36
N VAL A 43 11.35 -9.36 13.24
CA VAL A 43 10.41 -8.29 12.94
C VAL A 43 11.08 -6.93 13.16
N PHE A 44 10.85 -6.01 12.23
CA PHE A 44 11.11 -4.59 12.41
C PHE A 44 9.84 -3.86 12.85
N TYR A 45 9.95 -3.01 13.87
CA TYR A 45 8.83 -2.22 14.36
C TYR A 45 8.95 -0.74 13.97
N ILE A 46 7.89 -0.20 13.38
CA ILE A 46 7.74 1.24 13.15
C ILE A 46 7.02 1.83 14.35
N ASP A 47 7.76 2.57 15.17
CA ASP A 47 7.29 3.24 16.40
C ASP A 47 7.38 4.77 16.33
N SER A 48 7.78 5.31 15.19
CA SER A 48 7.91 6.75 14.93
C SER A 48 7.90 7.03 13.44
N ASP A 49 7.76 8.30 13.07
CA ASP A 49 7.95 8.74 11.69
C ASP A 49 9.39 8.45 11.21
N ILE A 50 9.49 8.03 9.95
CA ILE A 50 10.79 7.81 9.30
C ILE A 50 10.88 8.72 8.08
N ARG A 51 11.86 9.61 8.08
CA ARG A 51 12.10 10.53 6.98
C ARG A 51 13.53 10.41 6.48
N THR A 52 13.67 10.20 5.16
CA THR A 52 14.97 10.10 4.50
C THR A 52 15.02 11.00 3.28
N SER A 53 16.21 11.44 2.91
CA SER A 53 16.41 12.13 1.62
C SER A 53 16.52 11.14 0.46
N GLY A 54 16.96 9.92 0.72
CA GLY A 54 17.08 8.82 -0.22
C GLY A 54 16.13 7.68 0.12
N SER A 55 16.43 6.49 -0.37
CA SER A 55 15.56 5.33 -0.32
C SER A 55 15.37 4.74 1.08
N GLN A 56 14.23 4.05 1.26
CA GLN A 56 13.97 3.20 2.42
C GLN A 56 13.72 1.78 1.93
N THR A 57 14.42 0.80 2.51
CA THR A 57 14.28 -0.62 2.17
C THR A 57 14.06 -1.44 3.43
N TYR A 58 12.96 -2.16 3.46
CA TYR A 58 12.53 -3.03 4.55
C TYR A 58 12.53 -4.48 4.07
N ASN A 59 13.62 -5.20 4.34
CA ASN A 59 13.76 -6.62 3.97
C ASN A 59 13.17 -7.57 5.02
N ALA A 60 12.83 -7.07 6.21
CA ALA A 60 12.24 -7.84 7.30
C ALA A 60 10.72 -7.64 7.37
N PRO A 61 9.97 -8.63 7.91
CA PRO A 61 8.58 -8.43 8.29
C PRO A 61 8.43 -7.16 9.14
N THR A 62 7.54 -6.26 8.76
CA THR A 62 7.41 -4.95 9.39
C THR A 62 6.06 -4.79 10.07
N ILE A 63 6.08 -4.28 11.30
CA ILE A 63 4.88 -4.03 12.12
C ILE A 63 4.82 -2.58 12.55
N VAL A 64 3.71 -1.92 12.22
CA VAL A 64 3.36 -0.59 12.71
C VAL A 64 2.74 -0.73 14.10
N ARG A 65 3.30 -0.10 15.12
CA ARG A 65 2.81 -0.19 16.50
C ARG A 65 2.87 1.13 17.27
N ASN A 66 2.21 1.16 18.41
CA ASN A 66 2.24 2.27 19.40
C ASN A 66 1.71 3.61 18.90
N GLY A 67 1.35 3.76 17.63
CA GLY A 67 0.89 5.05 17.07
C GLY A 67 0.50 4.94 15.58
N ASN A 68 0.28 6.10 15.01
CA ASN A 68 0.06 6.29 13.58
C ASN A 68 1.28 7.04 13.04
N TRP A 69 1.90 6.52 11.97
CA TRP A 69 3.20 6.99 11.55
C TRP A 69 3.25 7.35 10.08
N GLU A 70 4.27 8.11 9.71
CA GLU A 70 4.57 8.50 8.33
C GLU A 70 5.96 8.00 7.91
N LEU A 71 6.03 7.39 6.74
CA LEU A 71 7.26 7.09 6.03
C LEU A 71 7.38 8.05 4.85
N GLN A 72 8.40 8.87 4.84
CA GLN A 72 8.58 9.89 3.79
C GLN A 72 9.99 9.84 3.22
N THR A 73 10.08 9.98 1.90
CA THR A 73 11.36 10.22 1.21
C THR A 73 11.31 11.52 0.41
N THR A 74 12.48 12.06 0.10
CA THR A 74 12.56 13.18 -0.85
C THR A 74 12.74 12.62 -2.27
N ASN A 75 11.61 12.27 -2.92
CA ASN A 75 11.61 11.73 -4.28
C ASN A 75 12.52 10.50 -4.47
N SER A 76 12.45 9.56 -3.53
CA SER A 76 13.22 8.33 -3.56
C SER A 76 12.34 7.14 -3.23
N ASN A 77 12.73 5.95 -3.70
CA ASN A 77 11.89 4.75 -3.59
C ASN A 77 11.75 4.28 -2.14
N ILE A 78 10.57 3.73 -1.85
CA ILE A 78 10.34 2.91 -0.65
C ILE A 78 10.01 1.49 -1.11
N LEU A 79 10.67 0.51 -0.49
CA LEU A 79 10.52 -0.89 -0.80
C LEU A 79 10.26 -1.70 0.49
N PHE A 80 9.18 -2.46 0.48
CA PHE A 80 8.94 -3.54 1.45
C PHE A 80 9.06 -4.87 0.71
N GLU A 81 10.10 -5.64 1.03
CA GLU A 81 10.29 -6.98 0.47
C GLU A 81 9.45 -8.03 1.20
N ASP A 82 9.13 -7.79 2.47
CA ASP A 82 8.34 -8.68 3.30
C ASP A 82 7.04 -8.00 3.77
N THR A 83 6.25 -8.70 4.57
CA THR A 83 4.92 -8.30 5.02
C THR A 83 4.93 -7.00 5.84
N LEU A 84 3.85 -6.23 5.71
CA LEU A 84 3.59 -5.01 6.47
C LEU A 84 2.26 -5.16 7.21
N ASN A 85 2.30 -5.13 8.54
CA ASN A 85 1.14 -5.38 9.39
C ASN A 85 1.00 -4.33 10.51
N SER A 86 -0.13 -4.31 11.21
CA SER A 86 -0.28 -3.68 12.52
C SER A 86 0.06 -4.62 13.66
N ASP A 87 0.18 -4.08 14.88
CA ASP A 87 0.52 -4.79 16.13
C ASP A 87 -0.68 -5.52 16.78
N GLY A 88 -1.73 -5.83 16.04
CA GLY A 88 -3.00 -6.34 16.55
C GLY A 88 -4.01 -5.24 16.86
N THR A 89 -3.57 -4.01 17.09
CA THR A 89 -4.40 -2.82 17.09
C THR A 89 -4.30 -2.14 15.73
N PRO A 90 -5.40 -1.91 15.00
CA PRO A 90 -5.33 -1.26 13.70
C PRO A 90 -4.71 0.14 13.77
N ARG A 91 -3.60 0.34 13.05
CA ARG A 91 -2.85 1.60 13.00
C ARG A 91 -2.96 2.26 11.64
N ASN A 92 -2.84 3.58 11.59
CA ASN A 92 -2.74 4.30 10.33
C ASN A 92 -1.27 4.38 9.91
N LEU A 93 -1.04 4.21 8.61
CA LEU A 93 0.27 4.42 8.01
C LEU A 93 0.14 5.31 6.79
N THR A 94 0.92 6.38 6.76
CA THR A 94 1.10 7.23 5.58
C THR A 94 2.45 6.93 4.95
N ILE A 95 2.47 6.75 3.63
CA ILE A 95 3.69 6.52 2.86
C ILE A 95 3.74 7.57 1.74
N ASP A 96 4.79 8.39 1.75
CA ASP A 96 5.02 9.43 0.74
C ASP A 96 6.40 9.28 0.10
N THR A 97 6.43 8.86 -1.15
CA THR A 97 7.67 8.76 -1.94
C THR A 97 7.91 9.97 -2.85
N GLY A 98 7.02 10.97 -2.78
CA GLY A 98 7.07 12.10 -3.70
C GLY A 98 6.88 11.65 -5.15
N SER A 99 7.83 11.97 -6.02
CA SER A 99 7.83 11.58 -7.44
C SER A 99 8.51 10.23 -7.73
N ALA A 100 8.88 9.47 -6.69
CA ALA A 100 9.48 8.15 -6.84
C ALA A 100 8.45 7.03 -6.62
N ASN A 101 8.88 5.77 -6.52
CA ASN A 101 8.03 4.60 -6.56
C ASN A 101 7.92 3.93 -5.18
N LEU A 102 6.78 3.30 -4.94
CA LEU A 102 6.52 2.41 -3.82
C LEU A 102 6.34 0.97 -4.32
N THR A 103 7.07 0.04 -3.72
CA THR A 103 6.89 -1.39 -3.95
C THR A 103 6.55 -2.10 -2.64
N LEU A 104 5.46 -2.85 -2.66
CA LEU A 104 4.98 -3.71 -1.57
C LEU A 104 5.00 -5.14 -2.13
N SER A 105 6.14 -5.85 -1.97
CA SER A 105 6.37 -7.16 -2.61
C SER A 105 5.53 -8.27 -1.99
N ALA A 106 5.23 -8.15 -0.68
CA ALA A 106 4.41 -9.12 0.05
C ALA A 106 3.09 -8.49 0.53
N ALA A 107 2.26 -9.28 1.20
CA ALA A 107 0.94 -8.85 1.66
C ALA A 107 1.01 -7.74 2.71
N VAL A 108 0.12 -6.75 2.58
CA VAL A 108 -0.13 -5.72 3.58
C VAL A 108 -1.37 -6.09 4.38
N GLY A 109 -1.27 -6.09 5.71
CA GLY A 109 -2.39 -6.34 6.62
C GLY A 109 -2.85 -7.79 6.63
N GLY A 110 -2.09 -8.73 6.06
CA GLY A 110 -2.48 -10.12 5.94
C GLY A 110 -2.77 -10.77 7.29
N SER A 111 -1.90 -10.59 8.28
CA SER A 111 -2.06 -11.11 9.64
C SER A 111 -2.82 -10.14 10.54
N SER A 112 -2.52 -8.84 10.47
CA SER A 112 -3.16 -7.79 11.25
C SER A 112 -3.33 -6.55 10.39
N PRO A 113 -4.58 -6.24 9.96
CA PRO A 113 -4.84 -5.14 9.04
C PRO A 113 -4.43 -3.77 9.61
N LEU A 114 -3.93 -2.90 8.74
CA LEU A 114 -3.85 -1.47 9.03
C LEU A 114 -5.28 -0.89 9.14
N ASN A 115 -5.45 0.21 9.86
CA ASN A 115 -6.72 0.94 9.86
C ASN A 115 -6.84 1.73 8.56
N ASP A 116 -5.98 2.72 8.38
CA ASP A 116 -5.84 3.47 7.14
C ASP A 116 -4.46 3.25 6.55
N LEU A 117 -4.42 3.03 5.23
CA LEU A 117 -3.19 3.08 4.45
C LEU A 117 -3.32 4.20 3.42
N ILE A 118 -2.49 5.23 3.59
CA ILE A 118 -2.49 6.42 2.74
C ILE A 118 -1.17 6.46 1.97
N ILE A 119 -1.25 6.41 0.65
CA ILE A 119 -0.10 6.32 -0.24
C ILE A 119 -0.06 7.51 -1.18
N THR A 120 1.09 8.20 -1.24
CA THR A 120 1.43 9.19 -2.28
C THR A 120 2.71 8.73 -2.98
N THR A 121 2.63 8.52 -4.29
CA THR A 121 3.75 7.94 -5.06
C THR A 121 3.63 8.26 -6.55
N ASN A 122 4.71 8.09 -7.30
CA ASN A 122 4.62 8.06 -8.76
C ASN A 122 4.03 6.73 -9.23
N VAL A 123 4.70 5.61 -8.93
CA VAL A 123 4.24 4.28 -9.28
C VAL A 123 4.11 3.43 -8.02
N LEU A 124 2.95 2.81 -7.85
CA LEU A 124 2.70 1.76 -6.88
C LEU A 124 2.74 0.39 -7.56
N THR A 125 3.53 -0.52 -7.01
CA THR A 125 3.45 -1.95 -7.30
C THR A 125 3.10 -2.68 -6.01
N ALA A 126 1.98 -3.39 -5.98
CA ALA A 126 1.53 -4.08 -4.78
C ALA A 126 0.83 -5.41 -5.09
N GLY A 127 0.91 -6.34 -4.13
CA GLY A 127 0.10 -7.54 -4.04
C GLY A 127 -1.19 -7.31 -3.24
N ASP A 128 -1.49 -8.24 -2.32
CA ASP A 128 -2.69 -8.17 -1.47
C ASP A 128 -2.62 -7.04 -0.45
N ILE A 129 -3.73 -6.32 -0.31
CA ILE A 129 -3.86 -5.24 0.68
C ILE A 129 -5.14 -5.44 1.48
N LYS A 130 -5.01 -5.54 2.82
CA LYS A 130 -6.14 -5.60 3.74
C LYS A 130 -6.09 -4.43 4.70
N VAL A 131 -7.19 -3.66 4.76
CA VAL A 131 -7.34 -2.52 5.67
C VAL A 131 -8.69 -2.58 6.38
N ASN A 132 -8.79 -1.94 7.55
CA ASN A 132 -10.05 -1.89 8.29
C ASN A 132 -10.95 -0.73 7.86
N ASN A 133 -10.38 0.42 7.49
CA ASN A 133 -11.16 1.62 7.23
C ASN A 133 -10.94 2.18 5.83
N ASN A 134 -9.72 2.56 5.47
CA ASN A 134 -9.50 3.21 4.17
C ASN A 134 -8.17 2.86 3.53
N LEU A 135 -8.22 2.57 2.24
CA LEU A 135 -7.05 2.59 1.35
C LEU A 135 -7.14 3.83 0.46
N SER A 136 -6.17 4.72 0.54
CA SER A 136 -6.06 5.88 -0.34
C SER A 136 -4.77 5.81 -1.16
N VAL A 137 -4.90 5.85 -2.49
CA VAL A 137 -3.76 5.82 -3.41
C VAL A 137 -3.77 7.06 -4.29
N THR A 138 -2.79 7.94 -4.06
CA THR A 138 -2.49 9.09 -4.91
C THR A 138 -1.26 8.75 -5.76
N ASN A 139 -1.47 8.49 -7.06
CA ASN A 139 -0.36 8.19 -7.97
C ASN A 139 -0.34 9.10 -9.18
N SER A 140 0.87 9.37 -9.71
CA SER A 140 1.06 10.21 -10.89
C SER A 140 1.43 9.42 -12.15
N GLY A 141 2.04 8.24 -11.99
CA GLY A 141 2.39 7.31 -13.07
C GLY A 141 1.41 6.16 -13.21
N THR A 142 1.82 5.12 -13.93
CA THR A 142 1.04 3.89 -14.09
C THR A 142 1.36 2.90 -12.98
N SER A 143 0.38 2.65 -12.13
CA SER A 143 0.48 1.78 -10.95
C SER A 143 -0.31 0.48 -11.13
N THR A 144 0.02 -0.54 -10.36
CA THR A 144 -0.69 -1.83 -10.37
C THR A 144 -0.81 -2.39 -8.95
N ILE A 145 -2.02 -2.78 -8.57
CA ILE A 145 -2.31 -3.67 -7.46
C ILE A 145 -2.74 -5.00 -8.07
N SER A 146 -1.87 -6.00 -8.01
CA SER A 146 -2.10 -7.31 -8.63
C SER A 146 -2.87 -8.26 -7.72
N GLY A 147 -2.85 -8.03 -6.44
CA GLY A 147 -3.55 -8.81 -5.43
C GLY A 147 -4.96 -8.29 -5.11
N VAL A 148 -5.55 -8.87 -4.10
CA VAL A 148 -6.89 -8.57 -3.62
C VAL A 148 -6.86 -7.41 -2.62
N ILE A 149 -7.68 -6.37 -2.86
CA ILE A 149 -8.00 -5.39 -1.82
C ILE A 149 -9.20 -5.94 -1.04
N SER A 150 -9.07 -6.06 0.27
CA SER A 150 -10.09 -6.67 1.12
C SER A 150 -10.32 -5.91 2.43
N ASN A 151 -11.48 -6.16 3.04
CA ASN A 151 -11.78 -5.67 4.38
C ASN A 151 -10.96 -6.41 5.45
N GLY A 152 -10.60 -5.69 6.52
CA GLY A 152 -10.28 -6.31 7.81
C GLY A 152 -11.57 -6.62 8.59
N ALA A 153 -11.64 -6.15 9.84
CA ALA A 153 -12.83 -6.34 10.70
C ALA A 153 -13.99 -5.38 10.39
N SER A 154 -13.71 -4.28 9.67
CA SER A 154 -14.68 -3.23 9.34
C SER A 154 -14.79 -3.07 7.81
N THR A 155 -15.81 -2.35 7.37
CA THR A 155 -16.00 -2.00 5.97
C THR A 155 -14.91 -1.05 5.50
N ALA A 156 -14.07 -1.51 4.57
CA ALA A 156 -13.02 -0.68 3.99
C ALA A 156 -13.53 0.10 2.78
N THR A 157 -13.10 1.36 2.67
CA THR A 157 -13.31 2.21 1.50
C THR A 157 -12.04 2.30 0.66
N PHE A 158 -12.18 2.64 -0.61
CA PHE A 158 -11.05 2.83 -1.51
C PHE A 158 -11.09 4.20 -2.19
N ILE A 159 -10.00 4.94 -2.15
CA ILE A 159 -9.84 6.25 -2.81
C ILE A 159 -8.69 6.17 -3.81
N LYS A 160 -9.00 6.38 -5.07
CA LYS A 160 -8.02 6.63 -6.12
C LYS A 160 -7.91 8.13 -6.37
N ALA A 161 -6.73 8.69 -6.18
CA ALA A 161 -6.41 10.10 -6.43
C ALA A 161 -5.15 10.23 -7.30
N GLY A 162 -4.77 11.48 -7.63
CA GLY A 162 -3.66 11.76 -8.54
C GLY A 162 -3.99 11.47 -10.00
N THR A 163 -3.20 12.02 -10.90
CA THR A 163 -3.47 12.04 -12.36
C THR A 163 -3.14 10.71 -13.06
N GLY A 164 -2.46 9.80 -12.37
CA GLY A 164 -1.99 8.54 -12.94
C GLY A 164 -3.09 7.51 -13.18
N LEU A 165 -2.70 6.44 -13.87
CA LEU A 165 -3.48 5.23 -14.05
C LEU A 165 -3.21 4.25 -12.90
N LEU A 166 -4.25 3.67 -12.31
CA LEU A 166 -4.12 2.55 -11.38
C LEU A 166 -4.86 1.33 -11.92
N ASN A 167 -4.11 0.27 -12.18
CA ASN A 167 -4.63 -1.03 -12.61
C ASN A 167 -4.93 -1.90 -11.38
N LEU A 168 -6.14 -2.45 -11.31
CA LEU A 168 -6.52 -3.51 -10.40
C LEU A 168 -6.71 -4.80 -11.21
N THR A 169 -5.87 -5.81 -10.97
CA THR A 169 -5.93 -7.11 -11.67
C THR A 169 -6.40 -8.24 -10.75
N GLY A 170 -6.34 -8.04 -9.42
CA GLY A 170 -6.93 -8.96 -8.45
C GLY A 170 -8.43 -8.73 -8.26
N LEU A 171 -9.15 -9.79 -7.91
CA LEU A 171 -10.58 -9.73 -7.64
C LEU A 171 -10.84 -9.19 -6.23
N SER A 172 -10.87 -7.87 -6.09
CA SER A 172 -11.04 -7.19 -4.81
C SER A 172 -12.40 -7.46 -4.17
N THR A 173 -12.41 -7.57 -2.83
CA THR A 173 -13.58 -7.99 -2.04
C THR A 173 -13.97 -7.01 -0.94
N TYR A 174 -13.35 -5.82 -0.88
CA TYR A 174 -13.78 -4.78 0.07
C TYR A 174 -15.20 -4.31 -0.25
N THR A 175 -15.96 -3.94 0.79
CA THR A 175 -17.40 -3.70 0.68
C THR A 175 -17.82 -2.24 0.78
N GLY A 176 -16.88 -1.34 1.07
CA GLY A 176 -17.12 0.11 1.10
C GLY A 176 -17.14 0.74 -0.28
N SER A 177 -17.36 2.04 -0.33
CA SER A 177 -17.38 2.80 -1.58
C SER A 177 -15.99 2.96 -2.19
N THR A 178 -15.97 3.10 -3.50
CA THR A 178 -14.79 3.51 -4.27
C THR A 178 -14.97 4.95 -4.73
N THR A 179 -14.03 5.83 -4.39
CA THR A 179 -14.00 7.20 -4.87
C THR A 179 -12.84 7.38 -5.84
N ILE A 180 -13.13 7.82 -7.07
CA ILE A 180 -12.10 8.15 -8.06
C ILE A 180 -12.02 9.69 -8.13
N SER A 181 -11.16 10.27 -7.30
CA SER A 181 -11.04 11.73 -7.17
C SER A 181 -10.31 12.36 -8.35
N ALA A 182 -9.40 11.62 -9.00
CA ALA A 182 -8.70 12.07 -10.20
C ALA A 182 -8.03 10.88 -10.93
N GLY A 183 -7.62 11.11 -12.18
CA GLY A 183 -6.94 10.12 -13.01
C GLY A 183 -7.86 8.98 -13.43
N THR A 184 -7.30 7.79 -13.57
CA THR A 184 -8.04 6.63 -14.06
C THR A 184 -7.85 5.43 -13.12
N LEU A 185 -8.95 4.82 -12.71
CA LEU A 185 -8.98 3.50 -12.12
C LEU A 185 -9.36 2.49 -13.22
N LYS A 186 -8.52 1.49 -13.45
CA LYS A 186 -8.76 0.45 -14.44
C LYS A 186 -8.89 -0.90 -13.75
N ILE A 187 -10.01 -1.56 -13.96
CA ILE A 187 -10.27 -2.92 -13.48
C ILE A 187 -10.01 -3.86 -14.66
N ILE A 188 -9.04 -4.76 -14.52
CA ILE A 188 -8.67 -5.72 -15.55
C ILE A 188 -9.04 -7.11 -15.03
N ASN A 189 -10.16 -7.63 -15.47
CA ASN A 189 -10.65 -8.94 -15.03
C ASN A 189 -11.71 -9.47 -16.02
N ASP A 190 -11.68 -10.77 -16.30
CA ASP A 190 -12.64 -11.39 -17.20
C ASP A 190 -14.07 -11.50 -16.60
N ASN A 191 -14.16 -11.46 -15.28
CA ASN A 191 -15.44 -11.43 -14.56
C ASN A 191 -15.51 -10.26 -13.57
N PRO A 192 -15.61 -9.02 -14.05
CA PRO A 192 -15.63 -7.84 -13.19
C PRO A 192 -16.91 -7.72 -12.36
N THR A 193 -17.95 -8.49 -12.67
CA THR A 193 -19.26 -8.46 -11.96
C THR A 193 -19.08 -8.73 -10.48
N SER A 194 -18.23 -9.67 -10.08
CA SER A 194 -17.97 -9.98 -8.67
C SER A 194 -17.30 -8.82 -7.94
N TYR A 195 -16.39 -8.10 -8.60
CA TYR A 195 -15.77 -6.90 -8.05
C TYR A 195 -16.76 -5.75 -7.91
N LEU A 196 -17.56 -5.50 -8.95
CA LEU A 196 -18.59 -4.46 -8.96
C LEU A 196 -19.69 -4.72 -7.94
N ALA A 197 -19.98 -5.99 -7.64
CA ALA A 197 -20.98 -6.38 -6.64
C ALA A 197 -20.45 -6.26 -5.20
N ALA A 198 -19.14 -6.35 -4.97
CA ALA A 198 -18.55 -6.28 -3.63
C ALA A 198 -18.55 -4.84 -3.10
N THR A 199 -18.13 -3.87 -3.91
CA THR A 199 -18.09 -2.45 -3.50
C THR A 199 -19.50 -1.86 -3.40
N SER A 200 -19.73 -0.95 -2.45
CA SER A 200 -21.03 -0.26 -2.30
C SER A 200 -21.29 0.82 -3.36
N GLY A 201 -20.33 1.09 -4.26
CA GLY A 201 -20.49 1.97 -5.41
C GLY A 201 -19.21 2.73 -5.78
N PHE A 202 -19.26 3.33 -6.96
CA PHE A 202 -18.20 4.18 -7.51
C PHE A 202 -18.68 5.62 -7.57
N THR A 203 -17.84 6.57 -7.14
CA THR A 203 -18.14 8.01 -7.14
C THR A 203 -16.91 8.82 -7.54
N GLY A 204 -17.10 10.09 -7.86
CA GLY A 204 -16.04 11.07 -8.11
C GLY A 204 -15.85 11.43 -9.58
N PRO A 205 -15.05 12.48 -9.86
CA PRO A 205 -14.88 13.04 -11.20
C PRO A 205 -13.80 12.31 -12.04
N GLY A 206 -13.12 11.31 -11.50
CA GLY A 206 -12.12 10.53 -12.22
C GLY A 206 -12.74 9.48 -13.13
N ASN A 207 -11.90 8.81 -13.92
CA ASN A 207 -12.34 7.83 -14.91
C ASN A 207 -12.34 6.41 -14.34
N LEU A 208 -13.39 5.64 -14.62
CA LEU A 208 -13.42 4.20 -14.42
C LEU A 208 -13.33 3.51 -15.77
N THR A 209 -12.39 2.59 -15.92
CA THR A 209 -12.26 1.72 -17.09
C THR A 209 -12.38 0.27 -16.64
N ILE A 210 -13.15 -0.53 -17.35
CA ILE A 210 -13.27 -1.97 -17.14
C ILE A 210 -12.81 -2.65 -18.41
N GLU A 211 -11.88 -3.58 -18.28
CA GLU A 211 -11.24 -4.26 -19.41
C GLU A 211 -11.13 -5.75 -19.11
N SER A 212 -11.34 -6.59 -20.13
CA SER A 212 -11.06 -8.01 -20.03
C SER A 212 -9.57 -8.27 -19.96
N SER A 213 -9.14 -9.31 -19.26
CA SER A 213 -7.74 -9.76 -19.25
C SER A 213 -7.41 -10.60 -20.51
N GLY A 214 -8.44 -11.07 -21.23
CA GLY A 214 -8.36 -11.80 -22.49
C GLY A 214 -9.00 -11.03 -23.66
N ASP A 215 -9.50 -11.77 -24.63
CA ASP A 215 -10.13 -11.18 -25.81
C ASP A 215 -11.58 -10.73 -25.58
N ASP A 216 -12.25 -11.29 -24.55
CA ASP A 216 -13.66 -11.01 -24.22
C ASP A 216 -13.96 -11.27 -22.75
N PHE A 217 -15.06 -10.72 -22.24
CA PHE A 217 -15.53 -11.00 -20.90
C PHE A 217 -16.17 -12.39 -20.84
N THR A 218 -15.89 -13.14 -19.75
CA THR A 218 -16.50 -14.46 -19.50
C THR A 218 -17.95 -14.36 -18.98
N ALA A 219 -18.38 -13.16 -18.57
CA ALA A 219 -19.72 -12.87 -18.13
C ALA A 219 -20.11 -11.44 -18.53
N ASP A 220 -21.42 -11.20 -18.67
CA ASP A 220 -21.94 -9.87 -18.93
C ASP A 220 -21.57 -8.88 -17.81
N ILE A 221 -21.18 -7.68 -18.20
CA ILE A 221 -20.97 -6.60 -17.24
C ILE A 221 -22.32 -6.01 -16.84
N VAL A 222 -22.73 -6.29 -15.61
CA VAL A 222 -23.97 -5.72 -15.05
C VAL A 222 -23.55 -4.59 -14.10
N THR A 223 -23.76 -3.35 -14.49
CA THR A 223 -23.39 -2.18 -13.69
C THR A 223 -24.33 -1.95 -12.49
N GLY A 224 -25.53 -2.53 -12.50
CA GLY A 224 -26.48 -2.46 -11.38
C GLY A 224 -26.69 -1.03 -10.87
N THR A 225 -27.02 -0.93 -9.57
CA THR A 225 -27.21 0.36 -8.88
C THR A 225 -25.90 0.96 -8.33
N HIS A 226 -24.77 0.31 -8.56
CA HIS A 226 -23.50 0.65 -7.91
C HIS A 226 -22.55 1.50 -8.76
N VAL A 227 -22.79 1.60 -10.07
CA VAL A 227 -22.00 2.48 -10.95
C VAL A 227 -22.87 3.69 -11.29
N GLN A 228 -22.55 4.84 -10.72
CA GLN A 228 -23.12 6.12 -11.15
C GLN A 228 -22.16 6.73 -12.18
N LEU A 229 -22.60 6.75 -13.41
CA LEU A 229 -21.93 7.51 -14.48
C LEU A 229 -22.39 8.96 -14.34
N ALA A 230 -21.46 9.87 -14.11
CA ALA A 230 -21.73 11.29 -14.04
C ALA A 230 -21.96 11.86 -15.45
#